data_9782e5193c77584c2a6ed00a823ad160
#
_entry.id   9782e5193c77584c2a6ed00a823ad160
#
_cell.length_a   1.000
_cell.length_b   1.000
_cell.length_c   1.000
_cell.angle_alpha   90.00
_cell.angle_beta   90.00
_cell.angle_gamma   90.00
#
_symmetry.space_group_name_H-M   'P 1'
#
loop_
_entity.id
_entity.type
_entity.pdbx_description
1 polymer ?
#
loop_
_entity_poly.entity_id
_entity_poly.type
_entity_poly.pdbx_seq_one_letter_code
_entity_poly.pdbx_strand_id
1 'polypeptide(L)'
;MLKTAFDGVPIHIPAAYMFSFGQTTFGNCDNVSDHPLDRVCGEIERLRREFPDRLTLASTGGPVSGNDELDSRVWASNTRKLEDAGAMGIEYSLSCPQGGDGTKGDIVAQDPELTAMVIEWVLSAGDAEVPKLFKLTAAVTAIYPVMAAVKEVLARYPRARAGVTLANSFPALAFRPGARAAWDDGIVVGLSGEGVTPISNLTLAKVASLGVVVSGNGGPMTYRAAAHFLALGARTVQFCSIAMKYGVGIVGELHSGLSFLLEERGLRSVAELIGRALPEPVVPFGDLSATKLVSAVRPELCVHCGNCTRCPYLAISLDADGLPHTDQERCVGCTFCVQQCFAGALQMCERT
;
A
#
# COMPACT_ATOMS: atom_id res chain seq x y z
N MET A 1 9.84 12.06 1.68
CA MET A 1 10.79 10.94 1.70
C MET A 1 11.62 11.00 0.42
N LEU A 2 12.94 10.99 0.54
CA LEU A 2 13.88 11.05 -0.59
C LEU A 2 14.40 9.63 -0.86
N LYS A 3 14.21 9.14 -2.09
CA LYS A 3 14.66 7.82 -2.51
C LYS A 3 16.03 7.93 -3.18
N THR A 4 16.96 7.04 -2.85
CA THR A 4 18.33 7.07 -3.36
C THR A 4 18.75 5.75 -4.02
N ALA A 5 19.71 5.82 -4.92
CA ALA A 5 20.49 4.70 -5.41
C ALA A 5 21.28 4.03 -4.27
N PHE A 6 21.85 2.85 -4.55
CA PHE A 6 22.73 2.17 -3.62
C PHE A 6 24.18 2.63 -3.80
N ASP A 7 24.95 2.67 -2.72
CA ASP A 7 26.34 3.12 -2.74
C ASP A 7 27.20 2.20 -3.60
N GLY A 8 27.78 2.78 -4.66
CA GLY A 8 28.68 2.06 -5.56
C GLY A 8 28.03 0.97 -6.45
N VAL A 9 26.71 0.83 -6.45
CA VAL A 9 26.02 -0.19 -7.25
C VAL A 9 25.37 0.46 -8.48
N PRO A 10 25.71 0.03 -9.70
CA PRO A 10 25.07 0.51 -10.92
C PRO A 10 23.58 0.16 -10.93
N ILE A 11 22.74 1.13 -11.31
CA ILE A 11 21.30 0.95 -11.37
C ILE A 11 20.81 1.23 -12.78
N HIS A 12 19.95 0.35 -13.27
CA HIS A 12 19.26 0.52 -14.54
C HIS A 12 17.80 0.90 -14.28
N ILE A 13 17.36 2.05 -14.78
CA ILE A 13 15.97 2.46 -14.82
C ILE A 13 15.52 2.52 -16.28
N PRO A 14 14.53 1.70 -16.68
CA PRO A 14 14.04 1.69 -18.05
C PRO A 14 13.29 2.99 -18.36
N ALA A 15 13.33 3.43 -19.61
CA ALA A 15 12.48 4.51 -20.08
C ALA A 15 11.01 4.07 -20.14
N ALA A 16 10.08 5.03 -19.98
CA ALA A 16 8.63 4.79 -20.05
C ALA A 16 8.18 3.68 -19.08
N TYR A 17 8.62 3.78 -17.85
CA TYR A 17 8.44 2.78 -16.79
C TYR A 17 7.07 2.80 -16.09
N MET A 18 6.19 3.75 -16.43
CA MET A 18 4.85 3.86 -15.82
C MET A 18 3.77 3.27 -16.73
N PHE A 19 2.83 2.57 -16.13
CA PHE A 19 1.68 1.94 -16.78
C PHE A 19 0.39 2.36 -16.09
N SER A 20 -0.71 2.47 -16.86
CA SER A 20 -2.03 2.76 -16.31
C SER A 20 -2.95 1.56 -16.52
N PHE A 21 -3.61 1.11 -15.45
CA PHE A 21 -4.63 0.06 -15.47
C PHE A 21 -6.04 0.63 -15.21
N GLY A 22 -6.18 1.93 -15.28
CA GLY A 22 -7.41 2.66 -15.02
C GLY A 22 -7.14 4.05 -14.43
N GLN A 23 -8.16 4.66 -13.86
CA GLN A 23 -8.03 6.04 -13.36
C GLN A 23 -7.21 6.15 -12.06
N THR A 24 -7.19 5.11 -11.24
CA THR A 24 -6.61 5.13 -9.88
C THR A 24 -5.66 3.97 -9.60
N THR A 25 -5.43 3.11 -10.62
CA THR A 25 -4.54 1.95 -10.52
C THR A 25 -3.42 2.06 -11.54
N PHE A 26 -2.19 1.94 -11.07
CA PHE A 26 -0.98 2.17 -11.86
C PHE A 26 0.01 1.03 -11.67
N GLY A 27 0.92 0.88 -12.62
CA GLY A 27 2.09 0.02 -12.49
C GLY A 27 3.36 0.80 -12.76
N ASN A 28 4.44 0.39 -12.13
CA ASN A 28 5.76 0.91 -12.43
C ASN A 28 6.80 -0.22 -12.42
N CYS A 29 7.84 -0.08 -13.21
CA CYS A 29 9.01 -0.95 -13.19
C CYS A 29 10.27 -0.23 -12.68
N ASP A 30 10.08 0.84 -11.89
CA ASP A 30 11.13 1.55 -11.18
C ASP A 30 11.41 0.86 -9.83
N ASN A 31 12.46 0.06 -9.76
CA ASN A 31 12.81 -0.69 -8.55
C ASN A 31 13.50 0.17 -7.50
N VAL A 32 14.42 1.02 -7.94
CA VAL A 32 15.24 1.92 -7.11
C VAL A 32 15.34 3.28 -7.79
N SER A 33 15.90 4.27 -7.09
CA SER A 33 16.16 5.58 -7.67
C SER A 33 17.47 5.57 -8.45
N ASP A 34 17.55 6.35 -9.53
CA ASP A 34 18.78 6.70 -10.23
C ASP A 34 19.52 7.89 -9.60
N HIS A 35 18.95 8.48 -8.55
CA HIS A 35 19.59 9.57 -7.84
C HIS A 35 20.76 9.07 -7.00
N PRO A 36 22.01 9.48 -7.29
CA PRO A 36 23.17 9.06 -6.53
C PRO A 36 23.03 9.35 -5.05
N LEU A 37 23.53 8.44 -4.21
CA LEU A 37 23.43 8.55 -2.76
C LEU A 37 23.98 9.87 -2.23
N ASP A 38 25.17 10.28 -2.69
CA ASP A 38 25.81 11.52 -2.22
C ASP A 38 24.99 12.78 -2.56
N ARG A 39 24.33 12.80 -3.73
CA ARG A 39 23.39 13.86 -4.10
C ARG A 39 22.23 13.92 -3.12
N VAL A 40 21.62 12.77 -2.81
CA VAL A 40 20.47 12.70 -1.90
C VAL A 40 20.88 13.08 -0.48
N CYS A 41 22.08 12.72 -0.02
CA CYS A 41 22.64 13.18 1.24
C CYS A 41 22.71 14.72 1.29
N GLY A 42 23.25 15.37 0.26
CA GLY A 42 23.28 16.83 0.18
C GLY A 42 21.89 17.48 0.14
N GLU A 43 20.89 16.84 -0.48
CA GLU A 43 19.50 17.29 -0.43
C GLU A 43 18.89 17.17 0.96
N ILE A 44 19.20 16.09 1.69
CA ILE A 44 18.77 15.90 3.09
C ILE A 44 19.37 16.99 3.98
N GLU A 45 20.68 17.23 3.91
CA GLU A 45 21.36 18.26 4.65
C GLU A 45 20.74 19.64 4.40
N ARG A 46 20.45 19.95 3.12
CA ARG A 46 19.78 21.20 2.76
C ARG A 46 18.38 21.29 3.38
N LEU A 47 17.56 20.26 3.26
CA LEU A 47 16.20 20.25 3.81
C LEU A 47 16.21 20.36 5.33
N ARG A 48 17.16 19.71 6.02
CA ARG A 48 17.32 19.80 7.47
C ARG A 48 17.69 21.21 7.93
N ARG A 49 18.49 21.92 7.15
CA ARG A 49 18.87 23.30 7.42
C ARG A 49 17.76 24.31 7.11
N GLU A 50 17.09 24.14 5.95
CA GLU A 50 16.07 25.09 5.47
C GLU A 50 14.70 24.86 6.13
N PHE A 51 14.39 23.61 6.50
CA PHE A 51 13.10 23.21 7.08
C PHE A 51 13.29 22.30 8.31
N PRO A 52 13.92 22.80 9.39
CA PRO A 52 14.28 21.97 10.55
C PRO A 52 13.07 21.31 11.23
N ASP A 53 11.89 21.93 11.16
CA ASP A 53 10.65 21.44 11.77
C ASP A 53 9.87 20.46 10.88
N ARG A 54 10.39 20.15 9.68
CA ARG A 54 9.72 19.23 8.74
C ARG A 54 10.37 17.86 8.79
N LEU A 55 9.53 16.82 8.80
CA LEU A 55 10.00 15.44 8.79
C LEU A 55 10.70 15.11 7.46
N THR A 56 12.01 14.89 7.54
CA THR A 56 12.84 14.52 6.39
C THR A 56 13.25 13.05 6.53
N LEU A 57 12.68 12.20 5.67
CA LEU A 57 12.96 10.76 5.63
C LEU A 57 13.73 10.40 4.37
N ALA A 58 14.64 9.46 4.48
CA ALA A 58 15.28 8.80 3.35
C ALA A 58 14.61 7.45 3.02
N SER A 59 14.78 6.99 1.80
CA SER A 59 14.42 5.63 1.38
C SER A 59 15.54 5.05 0.55
N THR A 60 16.02 3.87 0.93
CA THR A 60 17.13 3.17 0.28
C THR A 60 16.88 1.67 0.23
N GLY A 61 17.86 0.94 -0.17
CA GLY A 61 17.93 -0.51 -0.19
C GLY A 61 19.40 -0.94 -0.31
N GLY A 62 19.62 -2.13 -0.80
CA GLY A 62 20.97 -2.64 -1.07
C GLY A 62 20.88 -3.93 -1.88
N PRO A 63 21.99 -4.42 -2.41
CA PRO A 63 22.03 -5.66 -3.15
C PRO A 63 21.81 -6.87 -2.25
N VAL A 64 21.34 -7.94 -2.85
CA VAL A 64 21.35 -9.29 -2.31
C VAL A 64 21.86 -10.20 -3.44
N SER A 65 23.16 -10.24 -3.58
CA SER A 65 23.86 -10.93 -4.68
C SER A 65 24.26 -12.36 -4.36
N GLY A 66 24.09 -12.77 -3.08
CA GLY A 66 24.60 -14.03 -2.53
C GLY A 66 26.02 -13.91 -1.98
N ASN A 67 26.62 -12.71 -2.01
CA ASN A 67 27.85 -12.41 -1.29
C ASN A 67 27.55 -11.54 -0.07
N ASP A 68 27.21 -12.18 1.03
CA ASP A 68 26.75 -11.52 2.25
C ASP A 68 27.73 -10.50 2.81
N GLU A 69 29.03 -10.74 2.66
CA GLU A 69 30.06 -9.80 3.13
C GLU A 69 30.05 -8.49 2.33
N LEU A 70 29.92 -8.58 1.00
CA LEU A 70 29.84 -7.41 0.14
C LEU A 70 28.52 -6.70 0.31
N ASP A 71 27.41 -7.45 0.29
CA ASP A 71 26.07 -6.94 0.39
C ASP A 71 25.84 -6.19 1.70
N SER A 72 26.23 -6.78 2.84
CA SER A 72 26.13 -6.15 4.17
C SER A 72 26.91 -4.84 4.27
N ARG A 73 28.06 -4.73 3.62
CA ARG A 73 28.83 -3.48 3.57
C ARG A 73 28.06 -2.37 2.84
N VAL A 74 27.37 -2.67 1.74
CA VAL A 74 26.58 -1.69 1.00
C VAL A 74 25.37 -1.24 1.84
N TRP A 75 24.65 -2.17 2.47
CA TRP A 75 23.54 -1.82 3.37
C TRP A 75 24.00 -0.95 4.54
N ALA A 76 25.14 -1.29 5.15
CA ALA A 76 25.74 -0.51 6.24
C ALA A 76 26.22 0.87 5.77
N SER A 77 26.84 0.97 4.58
CA SER A 77 27.30 2.24 4.02
C SER A 77 26.11 3.19 3.74
N ASN A 78 25.07 2.69 3.08
CA ASN A 78 23.85 3.47 2.84
C ASN A 78 23.25 3.99 4.14
N THR A 79 23.15 3.13 5.15
CA THR A 79 22.60 3.49 6.47
C THR A 79 23.38 4.65 7.08
N ARG A 80 24.70 4.50 7.23
CA ARG A 80 25.55 5.50 7.88
C ARG A 80 25.55 6.84 7.14
N LYS A 81 25.74 6.82 5.81
CA LYS A 81 25.74 8.05 5.00
C LYS A 81 24.45 8.83 5.13
N LEU A 82 23.29 8.15 5.17
CA LEU A 82 21.99 8.80 5.32
C LEU A 82 21.77 9.33 6.74
N GLU A 83 22.25 8.61 7.75
CA GLU A 83 22.23 9.07 9.15
C GLU A 83 23.14 10.30 9.34
N ASP A 84 24.35 10.25 8.80
CA ASP A 84 25.32 11.37 8.84
C ASP A 84 24.79 12.61 8.14
N ALA A 85 24.03 12.46 7.05
CA ALA A 85 23.36 13.56 6.36
C ALA A 85 22.18 14.15 7.16
N GLY A 86 21.82 13.55 8.29
CA GLY A 86 20.74 14.03 9.17
C GLY A 86 19.34 13.55 8.80
N ALA A 87 19.20 12.42 8.13
CA ALA A 87 17.90 11.80 7.93
C ALA A 87 17.20 11.52 9.27
N MET A 88 15.96 11.97 9.42
CA MET A 88 15.19 11.79 10.66
C MET A 88 14.58 10.39 10.78
N GLY A 89 14.76 9.57 9.78
CA GLY A 89 14.39 8.16 9.70
C GLY A 89 14.67 7.63 8.30
N ILE A 90 14.83 6.33 8.20
CA ILE A 90 15.19 5.67 6.95
C ILE A 90 14.24 4.51 6.70
N GLU A 91 13.67 4.44 5.49
CA GLU A 91 12.91 3.29 5.00
C GLU A 91 13.79 2.43 4.10
N TYR A 92 13.85 1.14 4.40
CA TYR A 92 14.61 0.16 3.64
C TYR A 92 13.68 -0.68 2.78
N SER A 93 13.86 -0.64 1.46
CA SER A 93 13.04 -1.41 0.52
C SER A 93 13.54 -2.85 0.45
N LEU A 94 12.79 -3.77 1.08
CA LEU A 94 13.00 -5.22 0.97
C LEU A 94 12.03 -5.86 -0.02
N SER A 95 11.21 -5.06 -0.66
CA SER A 95 10.07 -5.48 -1.46
C SER A 95 10.22 -5.16 -2.95
N CYS A 96 11.38 -4.67 -3.38
CA CYS A 96 11.72 -4.52 -4.79
C CYS A 96 12.47 -5.77 -5.28
N PRO A 97 12.28 -6.23 -6.53
CA PRO A 97 13.07 -7.28 -7.13
C PRO A 97 14.54 -6.85 -7.20
N GLN A 98 15.39 -7.45 -6.38
CA GLN A 98 16.80 -7.05 -6.24
C GLN A 98 17.77 -8.19 -6.55
N GLY A 99 17.34 -9.16 -7.37
CA GLY A 99 18.15 -10.27 -7.77
C GLY A 99 18.03 -11.46 -6.83
N GLY A 100 16.86 -12.06 -6.77
CA GLY A 100 16.73 -13.44 -6.28
C GLY A 100 17.33 -14.42 -7.29
N ASP A 101 17.79 -15.55 -6.83
CA ASP A 101 18.26 -16.64 -7.67
C ASP A 101 17.10 -17.44 -8.33
N GLY A 102 15.86 -16.93 -8.20
CA GLY A 102 14.64 -17.54 -8.71
C GLY A 102 14.17 -18.76 -7.90
N THR A 103 14.95 -19.26 -6.93
CA THR A 103 14.58 -20.45 -6.14
C THR A 103 13.82 -20.11 -4.87
N LYS A 104 14.07 -18.94 -4.28
CA LYS A 104 13.46 -18.44 -3.06
C LYS A 104 12.53 -17.23 -3.27
N GLY A 105 12.25 -16.88 -4.52
CA GLY A 105 11.49 -15.71 -4.92
C GLY A 105 12.38 -14.55 -5.39
N ASP A 106 11.76 -13.59 -6.07
CA ASP A 106 12.46 -12.46 -6.68
C ASP A 106 12.61 -11.25 -5.72
N ILE A 107 12.04 -11.35 -4.53
CA ILE A 107 11.90 -10.24 -3.57
C ILE A 107 12.40 -10.68 -2.19
N VAL A 108 13.31 -9.91 -1.60
CA VAL A 108 13.87 -10.18 -0.27
C VAL A 108 12.80 -10.49 0.79
N ALA A 109 11.75 -9.67 0.83
CA ALA A 109 10.66 -9.81 1.80
C ALA A 109 9.72 -11.00 1.55
N GLN A 110 10.01 -11.89 0.59
CA GLN A 110 9.32 -13.17 0.40
C GLN A 110 9.97 -14.30 1.20
N ASP A 111 11.26 -14.16 1.54
CA ASP A 111 12.02 -15.12 2.32
C ASP A 111 12.22 -14.61 3.77
N PRO A 112 11.76 -15.35 4.80
CA PRO A 112 11.90 -14.94 6.19
C PRO A 112 13.36 -14.82 6.67
N GLU A 113 14.22 -15.75 6.25
CA GLU A 113 15.63 -15.79 6.66
C GLU A 113 16.40 -14.63 6.05
N LEU A 114 16.20 -14.40 4.75
CA LEU A 114 16.82 -13.30 4.03
C LEU A 114 16.32 -11.94 4.56
N THR A 115 15.04 -11.82 4.85
CA THR A 115 14.46 -10.63 5.49
C THR A 115 15.13 -10.35 6.83
N ALA A 116 15.25 -11.36 7.69
CA ALA A 116 15.90 -11.24 8.99
C ALA A 116 17.36 -10.82 8.86
N MET A 117 18.11 -11.44 7.97
CA MET A 117 19.52 -11.17 7.72
C MET A 117 19.75 -9.70 7.30
N VAL A 118 18.97 -9.20 6.34
CA VAL A 118 19.09 -7.82 5.89
C VAL A 118 18.73 -6.83 7.00
N ILE A 119 17.69 -7.11 7.77
CA ILE A 119 17.33 -6.27 8.94
C ILE A 119 18.49 -6.22 9.95
N GLU A 120 19.13 -7.35 10.20
CA GLU A 120 20.27 -7.42 11.12
C GLU A 120 21.48 -6.62 10.61
N TRP A 121 21.80 -6.69 9.32
CA TRP A 121 22.86 -5.85 8.73
C TRP A 121 22.62 -4.36 8.97
N VAL A 122 21.38 -3.91 8.78
CA VAL A 122 20.99 -2.51 8.98
C VAL A 122 21.04 -2.12 10.46
N LEU A 123 20.45 -2.92 11.35
CA LEU A 123 20.36 -2.60 12.77
C LEU A 123 21.71 -2.65 13.47
N SER A 124 22.60 -3.55 13.05
CA SER A 124 23.96 -3.65 13.61
C SER A 124 24.87 -2.49 13.18
N ALA A 125 24.58 -1.87 12.04
CA ALA A 125 25.42 -0.82 11.47
C ALA A 125 24.95 0.60 11.83
N GLY A 126 23.65 0.79 12.06
CA GLY A 126 23.03 2.10 12.21
C GLY A 126 22.84 2.56 13.65
N ASP A 127 22.59 3.85 13.80
CA ASP A 127 22.26 4.47 15.09
C ASP A 127 20.87 4.00 15.56
N ALA A 128 20.80 3.50 16.79
CA ALA A 128 19.55 3.01 17.40
C ALA A 128 18.49 4.11 17.58
N GLU A 129 18.90 5.37 17.70
CA GLU A 129 17.99 6.51 17.90
C GLU A 129 17.34 6.98 16.59
N VAL A 130 17.93 6.67 15.42
CA VAL A 130 17.35 6.99 14.11
C VAL A 130 16.32 5.94 13.73
N PRO A 131 15.03 6.29 13.57
CA PRO A 131 13.98 5.35 13.23
C PRO A 131 14.22 4.63 11.89
N LYS A 132 13.98 3.32 11.87
CA LYS A 132 14.13 2.46 10.70
C LYS A 132 12.84 1.74 10.38
N LEU A 133 12.40 1.84 9.12
CA LEU A 133 11.22 1.13 8.61
C LEU A 133 11.66 0.13 7.53
N PHE A 134 11.28 -1.12 7.71
CA PHE A 134 11.55 -2.17 6.73
C PHE A 134 10.30 -2.39 5.89
N LYS A 135 10.37 -2.00 4.61
CA LYS A 135 9.24 -2.07 3.69
C LYS A 135 9.11 -3.46 3.11
N LEU A 136 8.02 -4.12 3.47
CA LEU A 136 7.70 -5.49 3.09
C LEU A 136 6.72 -5.54 1.92
N THR A 137 6.54 -6.75 1.37
CA THR A 137 5.56 -7.04 0.31
C THR A 137 4.35 -7.79 0.88
N ALA A 138 3.19 -7.58 0.26
CA ALA A 138 2.00 -8.41 0.48
C ALA A 138 1.99 -9.66 -0.45
N ALA A 139 2.94 -9.76 -1.38
CA ALA A 139 3.04 -10.83 -2.36
C ALA A 139 3.73 -12.08 -1.76
N VAL A 140 3.14 -12.62 -0.72
CA VAL A 140 3.58 -13.83 -0.02
C VAL A 140 2.41 -14.77 0.19
N THR A 141 2.67 -16.06 0.24
CA THR A 141 1.64 -17.08 0.55
C THR A 141 1.06 -16.87 1.96
N ALA A 142 1.95 -16.56 2.93
CA ALA A 142 1.56 -16.18 4.29
C ALA A 142 2.54 -15.15 4.83
N ILE A 143 2.04 -14.07 5.42
CA ILE A 143 2.88 -13.00 5.98
C ILE A 143 3.47 -13.40 7.35
N TYR A 144 2.87 -14.35 8.05
CA TYR A 144 3.28 -14.71 9.43
C TYR A 144 4.71 -15.21 9.58
N PRO A 145 5.26 -16.09 8.71
CA PRO A 145 6.67 -16.50 8.80
C PRO A 145 7.64 -15.32 8.68
N VAL A 146 7.39 -14.41 7.74
CA VAL A 146 8.20 -13.19 7.58
C VAL A 146 8.11 -12.32 8.84
N MET A 147 6.92 -12.09 9.36
CA MET A 147 6.74 -11.28 10.56
C MET A 147 7.32 -11.93 11.82
N ALA A 148 7.31 -13.26 11.93
CA ALA A 148 7.98 -13.96 13.02
C ALA A 148 9.50 -13.71 13.00
N ALA A 149 10.12 -13.84 11.84
CA ALA A 149 11.54 -13.55 11.64
C ALA A 149 11.87 -12.08 11.94
N VAL A 150 11.04 -11.13 11.46
CA VAL A 150 11.18 -9.71 11.79
C VAL A 150 11.15 -9.48 13.30
N LYS A 151 10.15 -10.02 14.00
CA LYS A 151 10.04 -9.87 15.46
C LYS A 151 11.24 -10.43 16.22
N GLU A 152 11.74 -11.58 15.79
CA GLU A 152 12.92 -12.20 16.41
C GLU A 152 14.15 -11.31 16.27
N VAL A 153 14.40 -10.75 15.08
CA VAL A 153 15.50 -9.81 14.90
C VAL A 153 15.29 -8.55 15.74
N LEU A 154 14.12 -7.92 15.69
CA LEU A 154 13.86 -6.70 16.47
C LEU A 154 14.02 -6.92 17.97
N ALA A 155 13.71 -8.11 18.48
CA ALA A 155 13.91 -8.46 19.88
C ALA A 155 15.40 -8.48 20.30
N ARG A 156 16.32 -8.76 19.36
CA ARG A 156 17.77 -8.69 19.61
C ARG A 156 18.29 -7.24 19.68
N TYR A 157 17.53 -6.29 19.16
CA TYR A 157 17.87 -4.86 19.12
C TYR A 157 16.85 -3.98 19.86
N PRO A 158 16.66 -4.18 21.18
CA PRO A 158 15.57 -3.54 21.94
C PRO A 158 15.69 -2.01 22.07
N ARG A 159 16.87 -1.44 21.77
CA ARG A 159 17.07 0.02 21.75
C ARG A 159 16.73 0.63 20.39
N ALA A 160 16.70 -0.17 19.32
CA ALA A 160 16.47 0.34 17.99
C ALA A 160 15.02 0.78 17.82
N ARG A 161 14.82 1.98 17.32
CA ARG A 161 13.51 2.50 16.91
C ARG A 161 13.17 1.93 15.54
N ALA A 162 12.61 0.73 15.51
CA ALA A 162 12.38 0.01 14.28
C ALA A 162 10.94 -0.50 14.15
N GLY A 163 10.50 -0.63 12.91
CA GLY A 163 9.19 -1.12 12.54
C GLY A 163 9.14 -1.56 11.09
N VAL A 164 7.94 -1.79 10.56
CA VAL A 164 7.75 -2.20 9.17
C VAL A 164 6.86 -1.21 8.42
N THR A 165 7.03 -1.15 7.10
CA THR A 165 6.06 -0.54 6.19
C THR A 165 5.30 -1.64 5.47
N LEU A 166 3.97 -1.61 5.52
CA LEU A 166 3.06 -2.54 4.86
C LEU A 166 2.00 -1.80 4.03
N ALA A 167 1.95 -2.09 2.74
CA ALA A 167 2.86 -2.91 1.96
C ALA A 167 3.34 -2.13 0.75
N ASN A 168 4.37 -2.62 0.07
CA ASN A 168 4.78 -2.08 -1.22
C ASN A 168 3.77 -2.43 -2.32
N SER A 169 4.04 -2.00 -3.56
CA SER A 169 3.34 -2.42 -4.76
C SER A 169 3.32 -3.95 -4.88
N PHE A 170 2.28 -4.47 -5.54
CA PHE A 170 2.10 -5.91 -5.75
C PHE A 170 2.63 -6.31 -7.13
N PRO A 171 3.42 -7.39 -7.28
CA PRO A 171 3.91 -7.84 -8.59
C PRO A 171 2.77 -8.14 -9.55
N ALA A 172 2.87 -7.61 -10.77
CA ALA A 172 1.90 -7.79 -11.85
C ALA A 172 2.61 -7.79 -13.20
N LEU A 173 1.90 -8.18 -14.25
CA LEU A 173 2.38 -8.12 -15.62
C LEU A 173 1.58 -7.08 -16.41
N ALA A 174 2.29 -6.12 -16.99
CA ALA A 174 1.73 -5.16 -17.94
C ALA A 174 2.16 -5.53 -19.37
N PHE A 175 1.34 -5.15 -20.35
CA PHE A 175 1.65 -5.32 -21.76
C PHE A 175 1.75 -3.98 -22.47
N ARG A 176 2.66 -3.86 -23.41
CA ARG A 176 2.76 -2.70 -24.32
C ARG A 176 3.20 -3.18 -25.71
N PRO A 177 2.81 -2.46 -26.78
CA PRO A 177 3.35 -2.73 -28.10
C PRO A 177 4.88 -2.73 -28.07
N GLY A 178 5.47 -3.82 -28.49
CA GLY A 178 6.91 -4.05 -28.45
C GLY A 178 7.51 -4.37 -29.81
N ALA A 179 8.82 -4.51 -29.87
CA ALA A 179 9.56 -4.90 -31.06
C ALA A 179 9.57 -6.42 -31.28
N ARG A 180 9.07 -7.21 -30.34
CA ARG A 180 9.01 -8.66 -30.43
C ARG A 180 7.81 -9.09 -31.29
N ALA A 181 8.07 -9.83 -32.35
CA ALA A 181 7.25 -9.88 -33.55
C ALA A 181 5.88 -10.59 -33.45
N ALA A 182 5.55 -11.32 -32.38
CA ALA A 182 4.35 -12.14 -32.36
C ALA A 182 3.23 -11.61 -31.43
N TRP A 183 3.55 -10.80 -30.44
CA TRP A 183 2.63 -10.26 -29.44
C TRP A 183 3.23 -9.04 -28.74
N ASP A 184 2.44 -8.35 -27.92
CA ASP A 184 2.91 -7.27 -27.06
C ASP A 184 3.95 -7.77 -26.05
N ASP A 185 4.93 -6.92 -25.72
CA ASP A 185 5.93 -7.24 -24.71
C ASP A 185 5.32 -7.23 -23.31
N GLY A 186 5.45 -8.35 -22.59
CA GLY A 186 5.09 -8.44 -21.17
C GLY A 186 6.19 -7.87 -20.29
N ILE A 187 5.82 -6.96 -19.40
CA ILE A 187 6.75 -6.27 -18.50
C ILE A 187 6.27 -6.49 -17.06
N VAL A 188 7.17 -6.99 -16.21
CA VAL A 188 6.89 -7.12 -14.77
C VAL A 188 6.87 -5.73 -14.14
N VAL A 189 5.80 -5.42 -13.43
CA VAL A 189 5.58 -4.12 -12.80
C VAL A 189 5.15 -4.30 -11.35
N GLY A 190 5.40 -3.29 -10.54
CA GLY A 190 4.78 -3.15 -9.23
C GLY A 190 3.43 -2.44 -9.37
N LEU A 191 2.32 -3.17 -9.19
CA LEU A 191 0.97 -2.62 -9.20
C LEU A 191 0.75 -1.75 -7.97
N SER A 192 0.21 -0.56 -8.15
CA SER A 192 0.02 0.46 -7.10
C SER A 192 -1.30 1.23 -7.29
N GLY A 193 -1.60 2.11 -6.35
CA GLY A 193 -2.86 2.85 -6.33
C GLY A 193 -4.02 2.01 -5.78
N GLU A 194 -5.24 2.42 -6.07
CA GLU A 194 -6.45 1.90 -5.42
C GLU A 194 -6.62 0.37 -5.57
N GLY A 195 -6.17 -0.20 -6.69
CA GLY A 195 -6.29 -1.64 -6.98
C GLY A 195 -5.57 -2.54 -5.96
N VAL A 196 -4.56 -2.06 -5.22
CA VAL A 196 -3.86 -2.86 -4.20
C VAL A 196 -4.33 -2.58 -2.77
N THR A 197 -5.14 -1.56 -2.57
CA THR A 197 -5.63 -1.18 -1.22
C THR A 197 -6.29 -2.33 -0.44
N PRO A 198 -7.18 -3.14 -1.04
CA PRO A 198 -7.80 -4.26 -0.32
C PRO A 198 -6.79 -5.31 0.14
N ILE A 199 -5.76 -5.58 -0.67
CA ILE A 199 -4.69 -6.53 -0.34
C ILE A 199 -3.87 -5.99 0.84
N SER A 200 -3.51 -4.71 0.79
CA SER A 200 -2.76 -4.05 1.86
C SER A 200 -3.54 -3.99 3.17
N ASN A 201 -4.85 -3.70 3.12
CA ASN A 201 -5.72 -3.71 4.29
C ASN A 201 -5.78 -5.09 4.95
N LEU A 202 -5.96 -6.16 4.15
CA LEU A 202 -5.98 -7.53 4.70
C LEU A 202 -4.63 -7.91 5.31
N THR A 203 -3.53 -7.54 4.65
CA THR A 203 -2.17 -7.80 5.17
C THR A 203 -1.95 -7.08 6.49
N LEU A 204 -2.35 -5.81 6.58
CA LEU A 204 -2.26 -5.03 7.81
C LEU A 204 -3.12 -5.61 8.94
N ALA A 205 -4.37 -5.99 8.64
CA ALA A 205 -5.26 -6.62 9.61
C ALA A 205 -4.65 -7.91 10.24
N LYS A 206 -3.95 -8.72 9.42
CA LYS A 206 -3.23 -9.91 9.89
C LYS A 206 -2.03 -9.60 10.79
N VAL A 207 -1.37 -8.45 10.56
CA VAL A 207 -0.13 -8.07 11.27
C VAL A 207 -0.40 -7.22 12.50
N ALA A 208 -1.54 -6.54 12.56
CA ALA A 208 -1.88 -5.56 13.58
C ALA A 208 -1.73 -6.06 15.02
N SER A 209 -2.07 -7.33 15.28
CA SER A 209 -1.99 -7.96 16.62
C SER A 209 -0.59 -8.43 17.01
N LEU A 210 0.39 -8.36 16.10
CA LEU A 210 1.73 -8.92 16.34
C LEU A 210 2.65 -8.02 17.17
N GLY A 211 2.23 -6.80 17.51
CA GLY A 211 2.97 -5.87 18.38
C GLY A 211 4.17 -5.20 17.72
N VAL A 212 4.24 -5.18 16.39
CA VAL A 212 5.27 -4.45 15.63
C VAL A 212 4.70 -3.09 15.20
N VAL A 213 5.52 -2.04 15.26
CA VAL A 213 5.13 -0.72 14.75
C VAL A 213 5.00 -0.78 13.23
N VAL A 214 3.85 -0.31 12.71
CA VAL A 214 3.56 -0.34 11.27
C VAL A 214 3.33 1.06 10.72
N SER A 215 3.98 1.36 9.59
CA SER A 215 3.62 2.44 8.68
C SER A 215 2.77 1.85 7.54
N GLY A 216 1.56 2.34 7.35
CA GLY A 216 0.64 1.87 6.30
C GLY A 216 1.05 2.40 4.93
N ASN A 217 1.10 1.52 3.94
CA ASN A 217 1.38 1.84 2.54
C ASN A 217 0.68 0.80 1.63
N GLY A 218 0.66 1.06 0.35
CA GLY A 218 0.07 0.15 -0.64
C GLY A 218 -1.37 0.54 -0.98
N GLY A 219 -1.50 1.63 -1.72
CA GLY A 219 -2.70 1.97 -2.45
C GLY A 219 -3.61 3.08 -1.96
N PRO A 220 -3.44 3.71 -0.78
CA PRO A 220 -4.41 4.71 -0.35
C PRO A 220 -4.44 5.88 -1.33
N MET A 221 -5.63 6.17 -1.87
CA MET A 221 -5.87 7.25 -2.83
C MET A 221 -6.85 8.29 -2.28
N THR A 222 -7.32 8.12 -1.04
CA THR A 222 -8.26 9.02 -0.36
C THR A 222 -7.96 9.09 1.14
N TYR A 223 -8.45 10.14 1.80
CA TYR A 223 -8.39 10.25 3.26
C TYR A 223 -9.17 9.12 3.97
N ARG A 224 -10.26 8.61 3.37
CA ARG A 224 -11.02 7.47 3.91
C ARG A 224 -10.20 6.18 3.85
N ALA A 225 -9.49 5.94 2.75
CA ALA A 225 -8.57 4.81 2.66
C ALA A 225 -7.46 4.91 3.71
N ALA A 226 -6.88 6.12 3.91
CA ALA A 226 -5.91 6.34 4.98
C ALA A 226 -6.48 6.08 6.38
N ALA A 227 -7.73 6.49 6.64
CA ALA A 227 -8.40 6.23 7.90
C ALA A 227 -8.56 4.73 8.18
N HIS A 228 -8.80 3.90 7.17
CA HIS A 228 -8.83 2.44 7.33
C HIS A 228 -7.46 1.90 7.78
N PHE A 229 -6.36 2.35 7.17
CA PHE A 229 -5.00 1.95 7.61
C PHE A 229 -4.74 2.33 9.06
N LEU A 230 -5.11 3.56 9.46
CA LEU A 230 -4.97 4.03 10.84
C LEU A 230 -5.83 3.20 11.81
N ALA A 231 -7.10 2.96 11.47
CA ALA A 231 -8.01 2.16 12.28
C ALA A 231 -7.51 0.72 12.46
N LEU A 232 -6.81 0.16 11.45
CA LEU A 232 -6.15 -1.13 11.51
C LEU A 232 -4.81 -1.10 12.27
N GLY A 233 -4.43 0.01 12.89
CA GLY A 233 -3.26 0.10 13.77
C GLY A 233 -1.99 0.67 13.15
N ALA A 234 -2.00 1.09 11.89
CA ALA A 234 -0.87 1.82 11.33
C ALA A 234 -0.66 3.16 12.08
N ARG A 235 0.59 3.46 12.41
CA ARG A 235 0.94 4.73 13.11
C ARG A 235 1.06 5.91 12.17
N THR A 236 1.40 5.64 10.91
CA THR A 236 1.51 6.61 9.82
C THR A 236 0.96 5.99 8.55
N VAL A 237 0.59 6.82 7.56
CA VAL A 237 0.18 6.38 6.24
C VAL A 237 1.01 7.09 5.19
N GLN A 238 1.52 6.34 4.23
CA GLN A 238 2.32 6.84 3.13
C GLN A 238 1.49 6.92 1.85
N PHE A 239 1.62 8.03 1.15
CA PHE A 239 0.98 8.28 -0.14
C PHE A 239 2.05 8.44 -1.23
N CYS A 240 1.86 7.77 -2.35
CA CYS A 240 2.72 7.94 -3.53
C CYS A 240 1.86 8.21 -4.78
N SER A 241 1.08 7.24 -5.23
CA SER A 241 0.32 7.30 -6.49
C SER A 241 -0.60 8.50 -6.58
N ILE A 242 -1.27 8.89 -5.49
CA ILE A 242 -2.14 10.08 -5.48
C ILE A 242 -1.35 11.37 -5.67
N ALA A 243 -0.18 11.48 -5.01
CA ALA A 243 0.68 12.65 -5.16
C ALA A 243 1.29 12.72 -6.57
N MET A 244 1.64 11.59 -7.18
CA MET A 244 2.08 11.54 -8.57
C MET A 244 0.96 11.97 -9.54
N LYS A 245 -0.28 11.60 -9.27
CA LYS A 245 -1.43 11.91 -10.13
C LYS A 245 -1.88 13.37 -10.02
N TYR A 246 -1.95 13.91 -8.81
CA TYR A 246 -2.57 15.20 -8.53
C TYR A 246 -1.58 16.27 -8.03
N GLY A 247 -0.30 15.92 -7.92
CA GLY A 247 0.72 16.79 -7.34
C GLY A 247 0.73 16.78 -5.81
N VAL A 248 1.78 17.33 -5.22
CA VAL A 248 2.01 17.31 -3.77
C VAL A 248 1.00 18.14 -2.98
N GLY A 249 0.31 19.09 -3.61
CA GLY A 249 -0.75 19.90 -2.99
C GLY A 249 -1.91 19.09 -2.45
N ILE A 250 -2.14 17.87 -2.98
CA ILE A 250 -3.19 16.95 -2.53
C ILE A 250 -3.08 16.61 -1.04
N VAL A 251 -1.90 16.76 -0.43
CA VAL A 251 -1.70 16.53 1.02
C VAL A 251 -2.61 17.42 1.85
N GLY A 252 -2.83 18.68 1.45
CA GLY A 252 -3.76 19.57 2.13
C GLY A 252 -5.20 19.06 2.13
N GLU A 253 -5.66 18.54 1.00
CA GLU A 253 -7.00 17.95 0.87
C GLU A 253 -7.15 16.66 1.69
N LEU A 254 -6.11 15.82 1.70
CA LEU A 254 -6.10 14.60 2.51
C LEU A 254 -6.19 14.91 4.01
N HIS A 255 -5.48 15.94 4.48
CA HIS A 255 -5.55 16.39 5.87
C HIS A 255 -6.93 16.96 6.21
N SER A 256 -7.48 17.84 5.36
CA SER A 256 -8.81 18.42 5.57
C SER A 256 -9.90 17.34 5.58
N GLY A 257 -9.83 16.40 4.63
CA GLY A 257 -10.78 15.29 4.56
C GLY A 257 -10.67 14.34 5.76
N LEU A 258 -9.46 14.09 6.26
CA LEU A 258 -9.28 13.27 7.46
C LEU A 258 -9.83 14.01 8.70
N SER A 259 -9.58 15.32 8.83
CA SER A 259 -10.13 16.13 9.93
C SER A 259 -11.66 16.11 9.93
N PHE A 260 -12.28 16.28 8.77
CA PHE A 260 -13.72 16.17 8.61
C PHE A 260 -14.25 14.77 9.02
N LEU A 261 -13.57 13.70 8.62
CA LEU A 261 -13.95 12.34 9.00
C LEU A 261 -13.84 12.11 10.52
N LEU A 262 -12.81 12.66 11.16
CA LEU A 262 -12.67 12.56 12.61
C LEU A 262 -13.84 13.26 13.32
N GLU A 263 -14.21 14.45 12.87
CA GLU A 263 -15.36 15.20 13.41
C GLU A 263 -16.68 14.42 13.20
N GLU A 264 -16.92 13.92 11.98
CA GLU A 264 -18.09 13.07 11.64
C GLU A 264 -18.19 11.84 12.58
N ARG A 265 -17.07 11.29 13.01
CA ARG A 265 -17.00 10.12 13.90
C ARG A 265 -16.89 10.48 15.39
N GLY A 266 -16.95 11.75 15.75
CA GLY A 266 -16.81 12.21 17.14
C GLY A 266 -15.41 11.96 17.72
N LEU A 267 -14.37 11.88 16.88
CA LEU A 267 -12.97 11.69 17.29
C LEU A 267 -12.25 13.03 17.33
N ARG A 268 -11.44 13.26 18.36
CA ARG A 268 -10.73 14.52 18.58
C ARG A 268 -9.34 14.55 17.97
N SER A 269 -8.78 13.38 17.63
CA SER A 269 -7.42 13.27 17.10
C SER A 269 -7.21 11.97 16.32
N VAL A 270 -6.17 11.96 15.48
CA VAL A 270 -5.71 10.74 14.79
C VAL A 270 -5.29 9.65 15.80
N ALA A 271 -4.79 10.04 16.98
CA ALA A 271 -4.41 9.09 18.01
C ALA A 271 -5.62 8.26 18.51
N GLU A 272 -6.82 8.85 18.54
CA GLU A 272 -8.05 8.15 18.89
C GLU A 272 -8.55 7.21 17.77
N LEU A 273 -8.15 7.46 16.52
CA LEU A 273 -8.48 6.62 15.38
C LEU A 273 -7.55 5.39 15.28
N ILE A 274 -6.26 5.56 15.64
CA ILE A 274 -5.28 4.48 15.51
C ILE A 274 -5.69 3.26 16.33
N GLY A 275 -5.83 2.12 15.63
CA GLY A 275 -6.22 0.85 16.25
C GLY A 275 -7.70 0.74 16.61
N ARG A 276 -8.55 1.65 16.15
CA ARG A 276 -9.99 1.65 16.50
C ARG A 276 -10.73 0.39 16.07
N ALA A 277 -10.25 -0.29 15.02
CA ALA A 277 -10.82 -1.56 14.54
C ALA A 277 -10.27 -2.78 15.28
N LEU A 278 -9.30 -2.61 16.18
CA LEU A 278 -8.69 -3.72 16.91
C LEU A 278 -9.45 -4.02 18.20
N PRO A 279 -9.35 -5.25 18.76
CA PRO A 279 -8.50 -6.36 18.31
C PRO A 279 -9.08 -7.21 17.18
N GLU A 280 -10.34 -7.05 16.82
CA GLU A 280 -11.07 -7.90 15.87
C GLU A 280 -11.43 -7.14 14.59
N PRO A 281 -10.42 -6.86 13.71
CA PRO A 281 -10.64 -6.04 12.52
C PRO A 281 -11.41 -6.75 11.40
N VAL A 282 -11.61 -8.06 11.52
CA VAL A 282 -12.25 -8.89 10.49
C VAL A 282 -13.47 -9.58 11.10
N VAL A 283 -14.61 -9.39 10.47
CA VAL A 283 -15.82 -10.15 10.84
C VAL A 283 -15.68 -11.57 10.30
N PRO A 284 -15.82 -12.61 11.14
CA PRO A 284 -15.81 -13.99 10.68
C PRO A 284 -16.88 -14.23 9.61
N PHE A 285 -16.57 -15.04 8.60
CA PHE A 285 -17.50 -15.29 7.50
C PHE A 285 -18.84 -15.87 8.00
N GLY A 286 -18.80 -16.72 9.03
CA GLY A 286 -19.99 -17.33 9.63
C GLY A 286 -20.92 -16.35 10.38
N ASP A 287 -20.38 -15.18 10.76
CA ASP A 287 -21.14 -14.14 11.46
C ASP A 287 -21.78 -13.13 10.51
N LEU A 288 -21.48 -13.23 9.22
CA LEU A 288 -22.14 -12.43 8.20
C LEU A 288 -23.59 -12.88 8.05
N SER A 289 -24.53 -11.92 7.99
CA SER A 289 -25.94 -12.23 7.84
C SER A 289 -26.21 -13.08 6.61
N ALA A 290 -26.89 -14.20 6.79
CA ALA A 290 -27.38 -15.05 5.70
C ALA A 290 -28.69 -14.51 5.10
N THR A 291 -29.30 -13.47 5.67
CA THR A 291 -30.55 -12.87 5.19
C THR A 291 -30.32 -12.22 3.84
N LYS A 292 -30.98 -12.72 2.83
CA LYS A 292 -30.88 -12.18 1.47
C LYS A 292 -31.71 -10.89 1.39
N LEU A 293 -31.02 -9.78 1.21
CA LEU A 293 -31.64 -8.50 0.87
C LEU A 293 -32.08 -8.50 -0.59
N VAL A 294 -32.94 -7.56 -0.94
CA VAL A 294 -33.36 -7.28 -2.32
C VAL A 294 -33.07 -5.84 -2.69
N SER A 295 -32.87 -5.60 -3.99
CA SER A 295 -32.69 -4.25 -4.51
C SER A 295 -34.04 -3.50 -4.48
N ALA A 296 -34.02 -2.26 -4.06
CA ALA A 296 -35.14 -1.34 -4.14
C ALA A 296 -34.71 -0.01 -4.75
N VAL A 297 -35.62 0.65 -5.48
CA VAL A 297 -35.36 1.97 -6.07
C VAL A 297 -35.83 3.09 -5.13
N ARG A 298 -35.06 4.16 -5.12
CA ARG A 298 -35.48 5.49 -4.67
C ARG A 298 -35.84 6.31 -5.91
N PRO A 299 -37.15 6.46 -6.24
CA PRO A 299 -37.54 7.06 -7.49
C PRO A 299 -37.05 8.50 -7.66
N GLU A 300 -36.96 9.25 -6.57
CA GLU A 300 -36.52 10.66 -6.53
C GLU A 300 -35.05 10.85 -6.96
N LEU A 301 -34.25 9.81 -6.94
CA LEU A 301 -32.84 9.82 -7.38
C LEU A 301 -32.66 9.16 -8.73
N CYS A 302 -33.69 8.49 -9.26
CA CYS A 302 -33.56 7.72 -10.49
C CYS A 302 -33.49 8.64 -11.71
N VAL A 303 -32.46 8.47 -12.52
CA VAL A 303 -32.26 9.21 -13.79
C VAL A 303 -32.69 8.39 -15.01
N HIS A 304 -33.40 7.31 -14.84
CA HIS A 304 -34.00 6.45 -15.87
C HIS A 304 -32.98 5.91 -16.92
N CYS A 305 -31.70 5.73 -16.53
CA CYS A 305 -30.63 5.32 -17.45
C CYS A 305 -30.66 3.83 -17.84
N GLY A 306 -31.42 2.99 -17.15
CA GLY A 306 -31.57 1.56 -17.43
C GLY A 306 -30.36 0.68 -17.08
N ASN A 307 -29.25 1.19 -16.56
CA ASN A 307 -28.05 0.39 -16.30
C ASN A 307 -28.27 -0.80 -15.35
N CYS A 308 -29.23 -0.69 -14.44
CA CYS A 308 -29.57 -1.72 -13.48
C CYS A 308 -30.20 -2.99 -14.14
N THR A 309 -30.77 -2.87 -15.33
CA THR A 309 -31.33 -4.03 -16.07
C THR A 309 -30.26 -5.01 -16.57
N ARG A 310 -28.97 -4.63 -16.48
CA ARG A 310 -27.83 -5.55 -16.75
C ARG A 310 -27.63 -6.59 -15.64
N CYS A 311 -28.63 -6.75 -14.78
CA CYS A 311 -28.62 -7.74 -13.72
C CYS A 311 -28.39 -9.17 -14.31
N PRO A 312 -27.33 -9.90 -13.88
CA PRO A 312 -27.02 -11.24 -14.41
C PRO A 312 -28.10 -12.28 -14.04
N TYR A 313 -28.90 -11.98 -13.00
CA TYR A 313 -30.01 -12.82 -12.57
C TYR A 313 -31.34 -12.44 -13.20
N LEU A 314 -31.36 -11.46 -14.11
CA LEU A 314 -32.55 -10.95 -14.77
C LEU A 314 -33.67 -10.55 -13.78
N ALA A 315 -33.26 -10.06 -12.61
CA ALA A 315 -34.14 -9.71 -11.52
C ALA A 315 -34.63 -8.25 -11.58
N ILE A 316 -34.16 -7.43 -12.53
CA ILE A 316 -34.55 -6.03 -12.66
C ILE A 316 -35.10 -5.78 -14.05
N SER A 317 -36.33 -5.29 -14.12
CA SER A 317 -36.98 -4.76 -15.31
C SER A 317 -37.35 -3.28 -15.11
N LEU A 318 -37.66 -2.58 -16.20
CA LEU A 318 -38.20 -1.22 -16.12
C LEU A 318 -39.71 -1.27 -16.26
N ASP A 319 -40.41 -0.45 -15.51
CA ASP A 319 -41.85 -0.19 -15.71
C ASP A 319 -42.09 0.77 -16.88
N ALA A 320 -43.37 1.17 -17.07
CA ALA A 320 -43.76 2.07 -18.15
C ALA A 320 -43.13 3.46 -18.04
N ASP A 321 -42.81 3.90 -16.86
CA ASP A 321 -42.17 5.19 -16.57
C ASP A 321 -40.63 5.11 -16.58
N GLY A 322 -40.06 3.91 -16.87
CA GLY A 322 -38.61 3.65 -16.90
C GLY A 322 -38.01 3.51 -15.52
N LEU A 323 -38.79 3.32 -14.48
CA LEU A 323 -38.29 3.04 -13.14
C LEU A 323 -37.95 1.54 -12.99
N PRO A 324 -36.88 1.20 -12.29
CA PRO A 324 -36.52 -0.20 -12.05
C PRO A 324 -37.49 -0.85 -11.05
N HIS A 325 -38.02 -2.00 -11.47
CA HIS A 325 -38.76 -2.93 -10.65
C HIS A 325 -37.94 -4.18 -10.40
N THR A 326 -37.81 -4.64 -9.15
CA THR A 326 -37.04 -5.82 -8.78
C THR A 326 -37.98 -6.99 -8.52
N ASP A 327 -37.75 -8.09 -9.27
CA ASP A 327 -38.31 -9.41 -8.99
C ASP A 327 -37.60 -9.97 -7.75
N GLN A 328 -38.30 -10.06 -6.64
CA GLN A 328 -37.74 -10.52 -5.38
C GLN A 328 -37.34 -12.00 -5.40
N GLU A 329 -38.00 -12.86 -6.18
CA GLU A 329 -37.68 -14.28 -6.27
C GLU A 329 -36.35 -14.50 -6.99
N ARG A 330 -36.09 -13.71 -8.04
CA ARG A 330 -34.84 -13.79 -8.82
C ARG A 330 -33.68 -13.04 -8.18
N CYS A 331 -33.96 -12.04 -7.37
CA CYS A 331 -32.91 -11.23 -6.75
C CYS A 331 -32.16 -12.04 -5.70
N VAL A 332 -30.86 -12.23 -5.88
CA VAL A 332 -29.99 -12.96 -4.94
C VAL A 332 -29.31 -12.04 -3.90
N GLY A 333 -29.56 -10.73 -3.93
CA GLY A 333 -28.99 -9.79 -2.98
C GLY A 333 -27.50 -9.47 -3.20
N CYS A 334 -26.97 -9.65 -4.40
CA CYS A 334 -25.54 -9.51 -4.70
C CYS A 334 -25.00 -8.07 -4.66
N THR A 335 -25.84 -7.05 -4.50
CA THR A 335 -25.52 -5.62 -4.43
C THR A 335 -24.97 -4.98 -5.72
N PHE A 336 -24.72 -5.73 -6.78
CA PHE A 336 -24.05 -5.26 -7.98
C PHE A 336 -24.77 -4.08 -8.65
N CYS A 337 -26.11 -4.12 -8.73
CA CYS A 337 -26.92 -3.01 -9.26
C CYS A 337 -26.79 -1.71 -8.44
N VAL A 338 -26.65 -1.83 -7.11
CA VAL A 338 -26.44 -0.68 -6.22
C VAL A 338 -25.08 -0.05 -6.47
N GLN A 339 -24.02 -0.86 -6.60
CA GLN A 339 -22.67 -0.40 -6.87
C GLN A 339 -22.52 0.26 -8.25
N GLN A 340 -23.28 -0.17 -9.24
CA GLN A 340 -23.27 0.39 -10.58
C GLN A 340 -24.15 1.63 -10.75
N CYS A 341 -25.02 1.92 -9.80
CA CYS A 341 -25.93 3.06 -9.88
C CYS A 341 -25.19 4.35 -9.55
N PHE A 342 -24.71 5.06 -10.55
CA PHE A 342 -23.99 6.33 -10.36
C PHE A 342 -24.87 7.46 -9.75
N ALA A 343 -26.21 7.36 -9.90
CA ALA A 343 -27.14 8.29 -9.26
C ALA A 343 -27.45 7.93 -7.80
N GLY A 344 -26.95 6.78 -7.29
CA GLY A 344 -27.26 6.30 -5.95
C GLY A 344 -28.75 5.99 -5.71
N ALA A 345 -29.51 5.75 -6.78
CA ALA A 345 -30.95 5.52 -6.71
C ALA A 345 -31.33 4.11 -6.24
N LEU A 346 -30.40 3.15 -6.24
CA LEU A 346 -30.67 1.80 -5.76
C LEU A 346 -30.10 1.58 -4.37
N GLN A 347 -30.80 0.86 -3.56
CA GLN A 347 -30.41 0.45 -2.21
C GLN A 347 -30.81 -1.00 -1.96
N MET A 348 -30.21 -1.63 -0.95
CA MET A 348 -30.65 -2.95 -0.49
C MET A 348 -31.63 -2.78 0.64
N CYS A 349 -32.71 -3.56 0.63
CA CYS A 349 -33.71 -3.61 1.70
C CYS A 349 -34.03 -5.05 2.05
N GLU A 350 -34.70 -5.26 3.18
CA GLU A 350 -35.20 -6.56 3.57
C GLU A 350 -36.23 -7.06 2.55
N ARG A 351 -36.27 -8.37 2.38
CA ARG A 351 -37.24 -9.04 1.53
C ARG A 351 -38.59 -9.02 2.25
N THR A 352 -39.61 -8.51 1.61
CA THR A 352 -40.99 -8.46 2.12
C THR A 352 -41.78 -9.71 1.78
#